data_ebf060d170cc30e986707494b66fb6f3
#
_entry.id   ebf060d170cc30e986707494b66fb6f3
#
_cell.length_a   1.000
_cell.length_b   1.000
_cell.length_c   1.000
_cell.angle_alpha   90.00
_cell.angle_beta   90.00
_cell.angle_gamma   90.00
#
_symmetry.space_group_name_H-M   'P 1'
#
loop_
_entity.id
_entity.type
_entity.pdbx_description
1 polymer ?
#
loop_
_entity_poly.entity_id
_entity_poly.type
_entity_poly.pdbx_seq_one_letter_code
_entity_poly.pdbx_strand_id
1 'polypeptide(L)'
;MPKPYPAEFRTRAIALVRAGKPATAVAGDLGISGSCLQNWLRQDRIDRGEIEGVPRTESAELRRARARVRELEREVEILRVASKLPRTGGPTPKRVHPVIDTLVAAGHPVLTCCRILGVSKPGYYRYRNRPTSQTQLRRQWLTGLIREVHVASRGTYGYRRVHAELTMAMDVTVSPRLVFMLMHDAGVYGLPGPARVKRLRGVVTAGDLVNRKFHRVRPNELWVTDITEHPTREGKLYCCCVLDAYSRRIIGWSIDSTQDTRLVINALDMAISNRDPAPGGIVHADHGAQFTSWAFGDRIRRAGLMPSFGSVGDGLDNAMMESFWSSMQIELLDRQRWNSRVELANAIFEYIEIFHNRRRRHSSLGYLSPIEFELRSKSPAIPA
;
A
#
# COMPACT_ATOMS: atom_id res chain seq x y z
N MET A 1 10.88 57.65 -7.62
CA MET A 1 12.27 58.02 -7.39
C MET A 1 12.69 59.01 -8.50
N PRO A 2 13.38 60.15 -8.17
CA PRO A 2 13.84 61.05 -9.18
C PRO A 2 14.85 60.35 -10.12
N LYS A 3 14.75 60.65 -11.44
CA LYS A 3 15.65 60.05 -12.43
C LYS A 3 17.10 60.45 -12.12
N PRO A 4 18.05 59.53 -12.21
CA PRO A 4 19.47 59.87 -11.99
C PRO A 4 19.95 60.81 -13.09
N TYR A 5 20.73 61.82 -12.71
CA TYR A 5 21.32 62.74 -13.65
C TYR A 5 22.21 62.05 -14.68
N PRO A 6 22.20 62.44 -15.96
CA PRO A 6 23.03 61.85 -17.01
C PRO A 6 24.51 61.85 -16.64
N ALA A 7 25.26 60.88 -17.13
CA ALA A 7 26.72 60.80 -16.83
C ALA A 7 27.47 62.03 -17.33
N GLU A 8 27.16 62.54 -18.51
CA GLU A 8 27.75 63.73 -19.09
C GLU A 8 27.51 64.98 -18.24
N PHE A 9 26.30 65.16 -17.70
CA PHE A 9 25.94 66.27 -16.81
C PHE A 9 26.79 66.23 -15.53
N ARG A 10 26.94 65.05 -14.94
CA ARG A 10 27.78 64.84 -13.73
C ARG A 10 29.28 65.17 -14.00
N THR A 11 29.80 64.68 -15.14
CA THR A 11 31.18 64.95 -15.55
C THR A 11 31.42 66.46 -15.76
N ARG A 12 30.48 67.15 -16.36
CA ARG A 12 30.54 68.59 -16.59
C ARG A 12 30.50 69.40 -15.29
N ALA A 13 29.61 69.02 -14.36
CA ALA A 13 29.53 69.62 -13.03
C ALA A 13 30.85 69.49 -12.24
N ILE A 14 31.43 68.28 -12.27
CA ILE A 14 32.71 68.01 -11.64
C ILE A 14 33.84 68.83 -12.28
N ALA A 15 33.91 68.94 -13.61
CA ALA A 15 34.88 69.69 -14.34
C ALA A 15 34.90 71.21 -13.99
N LEU A 16 33.69 71.78 -13.79
CA LEU A 16 33.55 73.20 -13.39
C LEU A 16 34.12 73.48 -12.01
N VAL A 17 33.93 72.55 -11.05
CA VAL A 17 34.54 72.68 -9.71
C VAL A 17 36.07 72.52 -9.78
N ARG A 18 36.58 71.60 -10.61
CA ARG A 18 38.00 71.40 -10.85
C ARG A 18 38.71 72.64 -11.50
N ALA A 19 37.96 73.38 -12.33
CA ALA A 19 38.42 74.65 -12.94
C ALA A 19 38.42 75.81 -11.94
N GLY A 20 38.24 75.53 -10.62
CA GLY A 20 38.35 76.53 -9.56
C GLY A 20 37.05 77.20 -9.13
N LYS A 21 35.90 76.83 -9.68
CA LYS A 21 34.60 77.39 -9.22
C LYS A 21 34.20 76.77 -7.87
N PRO A 22 33.69 77.57 -6.92
CA PRO A 22 33.21 77.07 -5.64
C PRO A 22 32.08 76.07 -5.87
N ALA A 23 32.12 74.93 -5.16
CA ALA A 23 31.12 73.86 -5.31
C ALA A 23 29.66 74.34 -4.98
N THR A 24 29.53 75.25 -4.06
CA THR A 24 28.25 75.91 -3.71
C THR A 24 27.68 76.72 -4.88
N ALA A 25 28.49 77.48 -5.60
CA ALA A 25 28.10 78.27 -6.76
C ALA A 25 27.71 77.37 -7.93
N VAL A 26 28.51 76.31 -8.24
CA VAL A 26 28.16 75.32 -9.27
C VAL A 26 26.91 74.57 -8.97
N ALA A 27 26.61 74.21 -7.71
CA ALA A 27 25.37 73.55 -7.32
C ALA A 27 24.16 74.48 -7.57
N GLY A 28 24.24 75.74 -7.23
CA GLY A 28 23.23 76.77 -7.49
C GLY A 28 22.98 76.98 -9.00
N ASP A 29 24.05 77.19 -9.78
CA ASP A 29 23.97 77.42 -11.24
C ASP A 29 23.34 76.22 -11.99
N LEU A 30 23.57 75.00 -11.50
CA LEU A 30 23.04 73.75 -12.12
C LEU A 30 21.72 73.27 -11.54
N GLY A 31 21.16 73.97 -10.54
CA GLY A 31 19.91 73.59 -9.90
C GLY A 31 19.92 72.23 -9.19
N ILE A 32 21.09 71.84 -8.64
CA ILE A 32 21.26 70.58 -7.90
C ILE A 32 21.58 70.83 -6.42
N SER A 33 21.25 69.86 -5.58
CA SER A 33 21.56 69.99 -4.15
C SER A 33 23.10 69.93 -3.93
N GLY A 34 23.62 70.78 -3.03
CA GLY A 34 25.03 70.78 -2.67
C GLY A 34 25.56 69.40 -2.20
N SER A 35 24.73 68.65 -1.48
CA SER A 35 25.03 67.27 -1.07
C SER A 35 25.19 66.29 -2.24
N CYS A 36 24.40 66.48 -3.29
CA CYS A 36 24.46 65.67 -4.52
C CYS A 36 25.80 65.92 -5.24
N LEU A 37 26.20 67.20 -5.41
CA LEU A 37 27.49 67.56 -6.02
C LEU A 37 28.67 67.08 -5.16
N GLN A 38 28.62 67.24 -3.84
CA GLN A 38 29.64 66.76 -2.92
C GLN A 38 29.87 65.25 -3.02
N ASN A 39 28.77 64.47 -3.13
CA ASN A 39 28.84 63.03 -3.34
C ASN A 39 29.52 62.69 -4.68
N TRP A 40 29.24 63.45 -5.77
CA TRP A 40 29.91 63.24 -7.05
C TRP A 40 31.40 63.57 -6.99
N LEU A 41 31.80 64.68 -6.33
CA LEU A 41 33.18 65.08 -6.12
C LEU A 41 33.96 64.06 -5.27
N ARG A 42 33.36 63.58 -4.19
CA ARG A 42 33.94 62.54 -3.37
C ARG A 42 34.20 61.26 -4.18
N GLN A 43 33.23 60.80 -4.96
CA GLN A 43 33.38 59.61 -5.78
C GLN A 43 34.44 59.81 -6.90
N ASP A 44 34.53 61.01 -7.49
CA ASP A 44 35.52 61.36 -8.49
C ASP A 44 36.95 61.37 -7.91
N ARG A 45 37.12 61.80 -6.64
CA ARG A 45 38.42 61.72 -5.92
C ARG A 45 38.77 60.27 -5.61
N ILE A 46 37.80 59.43 -5.25
CA ILE A 46 38.00 57.99 -5.08
C ILE A 46 38.42 57.35 -6.41
N ASP A 47 37.71 57.65 -7.49
CA ASP A 47 37.96 57.09 -8.82
C ASP A 47 39.39 57.47 -9.34
N ARG A 48 39.98 58.57 -8.83
CA ARG A 48 41.36 59.02 -9.15
C ARG A 48 42.43 58.59 -8.13
N GLY A 49 42.00 57.90 -7.06
CA GLY A 49 42.92 57.44 -6.01
C GLY A 49 43.41 58.55 -5.05
N GLU A 50 42.73 59.69 -4.99
CA GLU A 50 43.13 60.83 -4.09
C GLU A 50 42.66 60.63 -2.65
N ILE A 51 41.62 59.82 -2.45
CA ILE A 51 41.06 59.41 -1.14
C ILE A 51 40.69 57.95 -1.13
N GLU A 52 40.77 57.29 0.03
CA GLU A 52 40.40 55.92 0.19
C GLU A 52 38.88 55.67 -0.08
N GLY A 53 38.60 54.63 -0.88
CA GLY A 53 37.24 54.22 -1.23
C GLY A 53 37.21 53.22 -2.38
N VAL A 54 36.04 52.70 -2.73
CA VAL A 54 35.89 51.76 -3.84
C VAL A 54 35.60 52.52 -5.15
N PRO A 55 36.45 52.40 -6.16
CA PRO A 55 36.23 53.00 -7.49
C PRO A 55 34.93 52.51 -8.14
N ARG A 56 34.31 53.34 -9.01
CA ARG A 56 33.10 52.96 -9.74
C ARG A 56 33.29 51.72 -10.61
N THR A 57 34.45 51.54 -11.20
CA THR A 57 34.83 50.38 -12.01
C THR A 57 34.86 49.12 -11.15
N GLU A 58 35.57 49.16 -10.03
CA GLU A 58 35.63 48.05 -9.07
C GLU A 58 34.26 47.74 -8.44
N SER A 59 33.48 48.76 -8.08
CA SER A 59 32.11 48.62 -7.60
C SER A 59 31.17 47.99 -8.64
N ALA A 60 31.38 48.28 -9.92
CA ALA A 60 30.63 47.68 -11.01
C ALA A 60 31.02 46.21 -11.23
N GLU A 61 32.31 45.90 -11.14
CA GLU A 61 32.84 44.54 -11.22
C GLU A 61 32.38 43.69 -10.04
N LEU A 62 32.43 44.20 -8.82
CA LEU A 62 31.96 43.52 -7.63
C LEU A 62 30.44 43.20 -7.72
N ARG A 63 29.63 44.13 -8.26
CA ARG A 63 28.20 43.87 -8.51
C ARG A 63 28.00 42.79 -9.54
N ARG A 64 28.77 42.77 -10.63
CA ARG A 64 28.74 41.71 -11.64
C ARG A 64 29.18 40.38 -11.07
N ALA A 65 30.27 40.34 -10.28
CA ALA A 65 30.72 39.14 -9.63
C ALA A 65 29.69 38.54 -8.66
N ARG A 66 29.11 39.39 -7.81
CA ARG A 66 28.02 38.94 -6.89
C ARG A 66 26.77 38.43 -7.65
N ALA A 67 26.42 39.06 -8.77
CA ALA A 67 25.32 38.56 -9.60
C ALA A 67 25.65 37.16 -10.21
N ARG A 68 26.91 37.00 -10.66
CA ARG A 68 27.38 35.73 -11.22
C ARG A 68 27.45 34.63 -10.17
N VAL A 69 27.91 34.92 -8.96
CA VAL A 69 27.92 33.97 -7.82
C VAL A 69 26.50 33.49 -7.55
N ARG A 70 25.52 34.39 -7.41
CA ARG A 70 24.12 33.99 -7.20
C ARG A 70 23.54 33.15 -8.35
N GLU A 71 23.94 33.41 -9.58
CA GLU A 71 23.56 32.62 -10.73
C GLU A 71 24.13 31.19 -10.65
N LEU A 72 25.42 31.09 -10.38
CA LEU A 72 26.12 29.80 -10.23
C LEU A 72 25.60 28.97 -9.04
N GLU A 73 25.31 29.61 -7.92
CA GLU A 73 24.68 28.93 -6.77
C GLU A 73 23.36 28.30 -7.15
N ARG A 74 22.48 29.00 -7.89
CA ARG A 74 21.22 28.44 -8.41
C ARG A 74 21.47 27.30 -9.39
N GLU A 75 22.45 27.42 -10.28
CA GLU A 75 22.81 26.33 -11.21
C GLU A 75 23.26 25.08 -10.45
N VAL A 76 24.10 25.22 -9.44
CA VAL A 76 24.57 24.11 -8.59
C VAL A 76 23.40 23.45 -7.84
N GLU A 77 22.47 24.23 -7.31
CA GLU A 77 21.33 23.71 -6.62
C GLU A 77 20.40 22.89 -7.56
N ILE A 78 20.11 23.41 -8.74
CA ILE A 78 19.34 22.73 -9.78
C ILE A 78 20.03 21.41 -10.17
N LEU A 79 21.35 21.43 -10.39
CA LEU A 79 22.12 20.24 -10.75
C LEU A 79 22.18 19.21 -9.62
N ARG A 80 22.24 19.64 -8.36
CA ARG A 80 22.16 18.74 -7.18
C ARG A 80 20.83 17.99 -7.12
N VAL A 81 19.72 18.66 -7.40
CA VAL A 81 18.41 18.01 -7.46
C VAL A 81 18.35 17.03 -8.64
N ALA A 82 18.87 17.44 -9.80
CA ALA A 82 18.90 16.61 -11.00
C ALA A 82 19.83 15.38 -10.86
N SER A 83 20.90 15.46 -10.07
CA SER A 83 21.83 14.35 -9.84
C SER A 83 21.23 13.18 -9.05
N LYS A 84 20.10 13.40 -8.35
CA LYS A 84 19.33 12.36 -7.66
C LYS A 84 18.51 11.50 -8.63
N LEU A 85 18.43 11.86 -9.91
CA LEU A 85 17.78 11.02 -10.92
C LEU A 85 18.60 9.75 -11.16
N PRO A 86 17.94 8.57 -11.32
CA PRO A 86 18.64 7.33 -11.65
C PRO A 86 19.43 7.48 -12.94
N ARG A 87 20.71 7.14 -12.91
CA ARG A 87 21.68 7.30 -14.02
C ARG A 87 21.49 6.33 -15.20
N THR A 88 20.55 5.37 -15.12
CA THR A 88 20.32 4.40 -16.18
C THR A 88 19.55 5.02 -17.35
N GLY A 89 20.28 5.28 -18.45
CA GLY A 89 19.74 5.79 -19.73
C GLY A 89 19.44 7.28 -19.72
N GLY A 90 20.36 8.10 -20.18
CA GLY A 90 20.38 9.55 -20.38
C GLY A 90 19.19 10.46 -19.95
N PRO A 91 19.31 11.77 -19.90
CA PRO A 91 18.24 12.68 -19.53
C PRO A 91 17.15 12.70 -20.63
N THR A 92 16.15 11.82 -20.50
CA THR A 92 14.97 11.87 -21.39
C THR A 92 14.00 12.93 -20.90
N PRO A 93 13.29 13.67 -21.80
CA PRO A 93 12.31 14.67 -21.42
C PRO A 93 11.27 14.17 -20.40
N LYS A 94 10.86 12.90 -20.49
CA LYS A 94 9.92 12.26 -19.55
C LYS A 94 10.41 12.20 -18.11
N ARG A 95 11.72 12.15 -17.89
CA ARG A 95 12.33 12.11 -16.54
C ARG A 95 12.65 13.50 -16.02
N VAL A 96 12.97 14.42 -16.92
CA VAL A 96 13.41 15.77 -16.58
C VAL A 96 12.23 16.68 -16.22
N HIS A 97 11.09 16.56 -16.92
CA HIS A 97 9.95 17.43 -16.66
C HIS A 97 9.40 17.37 -15.22
N PRO A 98 9.24 16.19 -14.56
CA PRO A 98 8.81 16.13 -13.16
C PRO A 98 9.81 16.80 -12.19
N VAL A 99 11.12 16.76 -12.52
CA VAL A 99 12.14 17.44 -11.73
C VAL A 99 12.01 18.96 -11.85
N ILE A 100 11.70 19.45 -13.05
CA ILE A 100 11.39 20.88 -13.26
C ILE A 100 10.20 21.30 -12.42
N ASP A 101 9.11 20.48 -12.35
CA ASP A 101 7.95 20.79 -11.50
C ASP A 101 8.36 20.94 -10.03
N THR A 102 9.21 20.05 -9.52
CA THR A 102 9.74 20.11 -8.15
C THR A 102 10.57 21.37 -7.92
N LEU A 103 11.46 21.71 -8.86
CA LEU A 103 12.30 22.90 -8.79
C LEU A 103 11.50 24.19 -8.86
N VAL A 104 10.47 24.23 -9.71
CA VAL A 104 9.55 25.38 -9.83
C VAL A 104 8.74 25.56 -8.55
N ALA A 105 8.28 24.48 -7.94
CA ALA A 105 7.62 24.49 -6.62
C ALA A 105 8.55 25.01 -5.52
N ALA A 106 9.87 24.79 -5.63
CA ALA A 106 10.90 25.34 -4.75
C ALA A 106 11.28 26.79 -5.06
N GLY A 107 10.63 27.43 -6.06
CA GLY A 107 10.84 28.86 -6.39
C GLY A 107 11.86 29.12 -7.52
N HIS A 108 12.37 28.10 -8.20
CA HIS A 108 13.29 28.32 -9.32
C HIS A 108 12.54 28.72 -10.61
N PRO A 109 13.05 29.69 -11.39
CA PRO A 109 12.42 30.10 -12.64
C PRO A 109 12.43 28.97 -13.69
N VAL A 110 11.27 28.71 -14.32
CA VAL A 110 11.11 27.68 -15.36
C VAL A 110 12.17 27.78 -16.46
N LEU A 111 12.44 29.00 -16.93
CA LEU A 111 13.42 29.23 -18.01
C LEU A 111 14.82 28.76 -17.64
N THR A 112 15.26 29.05 -16.40
CA THR A 112 16.56 28.64 -15.86
C THR A 112 16.64 27.13 -15.73
N CYS A 113 15.61 26.49 -15.18
CA CYS A 113 15.55 25.04 -15.06
C CYS A 113 15.60 24.34 -16.43
N CYS A 114 14.82 24.82 -17.39
CA CYS A 114 14.82 24.28 -18.77
C CYS A 114 16.20 24.40 -19.44
N ARG A 115 16.86 25.58 -19.31
CA ARG A 115 18.19 25.82 -19.87
C ARG A 115 19.22 24.85 -19.29
N ILE A 116 19.29 24.73 -17.98
CA ILE A 116 20.27 23.91 -17.27
C ILE A 116 20.06 22.42 -17.54
N LEU A 117 18.80 21.97 -17.59
CA LEU A 117 18.44 20.58 -17.78
C LEU A 117 18.30 20.17 -19.26
N GLY A 118 18.60 21.07 -20.20
CA GLY A 118 18.64 20.77 -21.64
C GLY A 118 17.29 20.44 -22.28
N VAL A 119 16.19 20.99 -21.76
CA VAL A 119 14.85 20.81 -22.32
C VAL A 119 14.26 22.13 -22.81
N SER A 120 13.43 22.07 -23.86
CA SER A 120 12.80 23.27 -24.40
C SER A 120 11.62 23.74 -23.51
N LYS A 121 11.52 25.07 -23.29
CA LYS A 121 10.40 25.67 -22.57
C LYS A 121 9.03 25.28 -23.16
N PRO A 122 8.80 25.32 -24.49
CA PRO A 122 7.55 24.84 -25.07
C PRO A 122 7.28 23.35 -24.80
N GLY A 123 8.34 22.51 -24.80
CA GLY A 123 8.25 21.09 -24.48
C GLY A 123 7.76 20.86 -23.04
N TYR A 124 8.31 21.61 -22.08
CA TYR A 124 7.90 21.56 -20.69
C TYR A 124 6.42 21.98 -20.51
N TYR A 125 5.99 23.11 -21.09
CA TYR A 125 4.60 23.52 -20.97
C TYR A 125 3.62 22.59 -21.68
N ARG A 126 4.01 21.99 -22.82
CA ARG A 126 3.22 20.93 -23.46
C ARG A 126 3.06 19.69 -22.55
N TYR A 127 4.12 19.31 -21.83
CA TYR A 127 4.05 18.24 -20.83
C TYR A 127 3.11 18.64 -19.69
N ARG A 128 3.29 19.82 -19.10
CA ARG A 128 2.51 20.31 -17.95
C ARG A 128 1.01 20.46 -18.27
N ASN A 129 0.70 20.92 -19.45
CA ASN A 129 -0.69 21.15 -19.90
C ASN A 129 -1.27 19.92 -20.62
N ARG A 130 -0.54 18.81 -20.68
CA ARG A 130 -1.04 17.59 -21.31
C ARG A 130 -2.18 17.01 -20.49
N PRO A 131 -3.38 16.80 -21.09
CA PRO A 131 -4.46 16.11 -20.40
C PRO A 131 -4.02 14.69 -20.00
N THR A 132 -4.53 14.22 -18.86
CA THR A 132 -4.28 12.88 -18.38
C THR A 132 -4.66 11.86 -19.45
N SER A 133 -3.75 10.97 -19.83
CA SER A 133 -4.03 9.98 -20.87
C SER A 133 -5.12 8.99 -20.42
N GLN A 134 -5.88 8.44 -21.36
CA GLN A 134 -6.91 7.41 -21.09
C GLN A 134 -6.32 6.22 -20.32
N THR A 135 -5.10 5.82 -20.64
CA THR A 135 -4.37 4.76 -19.90
C THR A 135 -4.13 5.14 -18.44
N GLN A 136 -3.79 6.40 -18.19
CA GLN A 136 -3.53 6.87 -16.82
C GLN A 136 -4.84 7.02 -16.03
N LEU A 137 -5.90 7.51 -16.64
CA LEU A 137 -7.25 7.55 -16.05
C LEU A 137 -7.72 6.14 -15.69
N ARG A 138 -7.57 5.17 -16.60
CA ARG A 138 -7.90 3.78 -16.34
C ARG A 138 -7.10 3.20 -15.18
N ARG A 139 -5.78 3.50 -15.09
CA ARG A 139 -4.95 3.05 -13.96
C ARG A 139 -5.40 3.66 -12.64
N GLN A 140 -5.74 4.94 -12.60
CA GLN A 140 -6.26 5.61 -11.41
C GLN A 140 -7.58 4.97 -10.95
N TRP A 141 -8.49 4.74 -11.87
CA TRP A 141 -9.77 4.07 -11.60
C TRP A 141 -9.54 2.64 -11.06
N LEU A 142 -8.70 1.84 -11.73
CA LEU A 142 -8.34 0.49 -11.24
C LEU A 142 -7.71 0.54 -9.85
N THR A 143 -6.85 1.51 -9.57
CA THR A 143 -6.24 1.67 -8.24
C THR A 143 -7.30 1.99 -7.17
N GLY A 144 -8.32 2.76 -7.50
CA GLY A 144 -9.49 2.99 -6.65
C GLY A 144 -10.18 1.67 -6.29
N LEU A 145 -10.58 0.89 -7.29
CA LEU A 145 -11.22 -0.43 -7.10
C LEU A 145 -10.34 -1.40 -6.29
N ILE A 146 -9.02 -1.43 -6.57
CA ILE A 146 -8.07 -2.27 -5.81
C ILE A 146 -8.10 -1.91 -4.32
N ARG A 147 -8.13 -0.62 -3.97
CA ARG A 147 -8.22 -0.16 -2.57
C ARG A 147 -9.54 -0.56 -1.92
N GLU A 148 -10.65 -0.41 -2.63
CA GLU A 148 -11.97 -0.85 -2.16
C GLU A 148 -11.99 -2.34 -1.85
N VAL A 149 -11.54 -3.18 -2.79
CA VAL A 149 -11.42 -4.64 -2.60
C VAL A 149 -10.51 -4.97 -1.43
N HIS A 150 -9.38 -4.28 -1.29
CA HIS A 150 -8.43 -4.52 -0.21
C HIS A 150 -9.04 -4.16 1.16
N VAL A 151 -9.78 -3.06 1.26
CA VAL A 151 -10.50 -2.68 2.49
C VAL A 151 -11.62 -3.70 2.78
N ALA A 152 -12.43 -4.06 1.78
CA ALA A 152 -13.51 -5.04 1.93
C ALA A 152 -13.00 -6.43 2.35
N SER A 153 -11.78 -6.79 1.96
CA SER A 153 -11.09 -8.01 2.38
C SER A 153 -10.33 -7.87 3.71
N ARG A 154 -10.58 -6.81 4.49
CA ARG A 154 -9.92 -6.54 5.77
C ARG A 154 -8.39 -6.38 5.64
N GLY A 155 -7.90 -5.95 4.48
CA GLY A 155 -6.47 -5.81 4.22
C GLY A 155 -5.72 -7.14 4.05
N THR A 156 -6.42 -8.25 3.78
CA THR A 156 -5.83 -9.58 3.72
C THR A 156 -5.41 -10.02 2.32
N TYR A 157 -6.07 -9.49 1.28
CA TYR A 157 -5.89 -9.97 -0.09
C TYR A 157 -4.59 -9.49 -0.73
N GLY A 158 -3.78 -10.45 -1.20
CA GLY A 158 -2.72 -10.20 -2.16
C GLY A 158 -3.27 -10.11 -3.60
N TYR A 159 -2.42 -9.70 -4.55
CA TYR A 159 -2.81 -9.39 -5.93
C TYR A 159 -3.63 -10.48 -6.65
N ARG A 160 -3.41 -11.76 -6.35
CA ARG A 160 -4.15 -12.86 -7.00
C ARG A 160 -5.62 -12.89 -6.58
N ARG A 161 -5.90 -12.67 -5.29
CA ARG A 161 -7.29 -12.60 -4.78
C ARG A 161 -7.96 -11.29 -5.20
N VAL A 162 -7.22 -10.18 -5.19
CA VAL A 162 -7.71 -8.89 -5.72
C VAL A 162 -8.06 -9.01 -7.19
N HIS A 163 -7.19 -9.63 -8.00
CA HIS A 163 -7.48 -9.89 -9.42
C HIS A 163 -8.74 -10.72 -9.61
N ALA A 164 -8.89 -11.81 -8.83
CA ALA A 164 -10.09 -12.65 -8.89
C ALA A 164 -11.36 -11.87 -8.55
N GLU A 165 -11.31 -10.99 -7.54
CA GLU A 165 -12.44 -10.14 -7.17
C GLU A 165 -12.81 -9.17 -8.29
N LEU A 166 -11.82 -8.49 -8.87
CA LEU A 166 -12.04 -7.56 -9.98
C LEU A 166 -12.64 -8.27 -11.21
N THR A 167 -12.16 -9.47 -11.54
CA THR A 167 -12.61 -10.18 -12.76
C THR A 167 -13.89 -10.97 -12.55
N MET A 168 -14.09 -11.61 -11.40
CA MET A 168 -15.21 -12.53 -11.18
C MET A 168 -16.43 -11.87 -10.55
N ALA A 169 -16.22 -10.87 -9.67
CA ALA A 169 -17.33 -10.19 -8.99
C ALA A 169 -17.69 -8.85 -9.63
N MET A 170 -16.70 -8.13 -10.21
CA MET A 170 -16.90 -6.80 -10.79
C MET A 170 -16.88 -6.79 -12.32
N ASP A 171 -16.64 -7.93 -12.97
CA ASP A 171 -16.52 -8.09 -14.43
C ASP A 171 -15.49 -7.12 -15.07
N VAL A 172 -14.41 -6.82 -14.36
CA VAL A 172 -13.36 -5.92 -14.82
C VAL A 172 -12.27 -6.70 -15.55
N THR A 173 -12.13 -6.50 -16.86
CA THR A 173 -11.03 -7.09 -17.62
C THR A 173 -9.69 -6.42 -17.27
N VAL A 174 -8.82 -7.14 -16.58
CA VAL A 174 -7.50 -6.69 -16.14
C VAL A 174 -6.53 -7.88 -16.04
N SER A 175 -5.24 -7.68 -16.34
CA SER A 175 -4.25 -8.75 -16.17
C SER A 175 -3.75 -8.83 -14.71
N PRO A 176 -3.38 -10.04 -14.22
CA PRO A 176 -2.82 -10.19 -12.88
C PRO A 176 -1.54 -9.36 -12.66
N ARG A 177 -0.72 -9.21 -13.73
CA ARG A 177 0.50 -8.39 -13.69
C ARG A 177 0.19 -6.91 -13.46
N LEU A 178 -0.84 -6.37 -14.13
CA LEU A 178 -1.23 -4.97 -13.93
C LEU A 178 -1.75 -4.73 -12.52
N VAL A 179 -2.56 -5.65 -11.98
CA VAL A 179 -3.02 -5.57 -10.59
C VAL A 179 -1.84 -5.57 -9.62
N PHE A 180 -0.87 -6.49 -9.80
CA PHE A 180 0.34 -6.53 -8.98
C PHE A 180 1.12 -5.20 -9.01
N MET A 181 1.33 -4.61 -10.21
CA MET A 181 2.03 -3.34 -10.36
C MET A 181 1.28 -2.19 -9.69
N LEU A 182 -0.05 -2.10 -9.90
CA LEU A 182 -0.85 -1.04 -9.29
C LEU A 182 -0.93 -1.14 -7.76
N MET A 183 -1.00 -2.36 -7.22
CA MET A 183 -0.92 -2.59 -5.77
C MET A 183 0.43 -2.15 -5.21
N HIS A 184 1.53 -2.54 -5.87
CA HIS A 184 2.87 -2.15 -5.48
C HIS A 184 3.05 -0.62 -5.49
N ASP A 185 2.64 0.04 -6.59
CA ASP A 185 2.75 1.49 -6.75
C ASP A 185 1.88 2.25 -5.72
N ALA A 186 0.76 1.66 -5.32
CA ALA A 186 -0.15 2.21 -4.30
C ALA A 186 0.26 1.88 -2.85
N GLY A 187 1.32 1.10 -2.62
CA GLY A 187 1.75 0.64 -1.31
C GLY A 187 0.76 -0.32 -0.64
N VAL A 188 -0.03 -1.05 -1.43
CA VAL A 188 -1.06 -1.98 -0.95
C VAL A 188 -0.53 -3.41 -1.05
N TYR A 189 -0.47 -4.11 0.08
CA TYR A 189 0.06 -5.47 0.17
C TYR A 189 -0.90 -6.37 0.92
N GLY A 190 -1.05 -7.62 0.46
CA GLY A 190 -1.77 -8.65 1.22
C GLY A 190 -0.94 -9.17 2.39
N LEU A 191 -1.61 -9.84 3.32
CA LEU A 191 -0.91 -10.49 4.43
C LEU A 191 -0.01 -11.62 3.90
N PRO A 192 1.22 -11.75 4.42
CA PRO A 192 2.07 -12.90 4.12
C PRO A 192 1.40 -14.18 4.63
N GLY A 193 1.45 -15.24 3.83
CA GLY A 193 1.02 -16.56 4.30
C GLY A 193 1.92 -17.08 5.43
N PRO A 194 1.49 -18.13 6.16
CA PRO A 194 2.32 -18.75 7.19
C PRO A 194 3.64 -19.21 6.57
N ALA A 195 4.72 -19.08 7.34
CA ALA A 195 6.03 -19.57 6.93
C ALA A 195 5.93 -21.06 6.58
N ARG A 196 6.43 -21.46 5.40
CA ARG A 196 6.47 -22.87 5.01
C ARG A 196 7.46 -23.61 5.90
N VAL A 197 6.94 -24.29 6.93
CA VAL A 197 7.74 -25.26 7.68
C VAL A 197 7.93 -26.50 6.78
N LYS A 198 9.16 -26.91 6.53
CA LYS A 198 9.46 -28.20 5.90
C LYS A 198 9.07 -29.30 6.89
N ARG A 199 7.90 -29.93 6.66
CA ARG A 199 7.46 -31.07 7.48
C ARG A 199 8.17 -32.32 7.02
N LEU A 200 8.73 -33.08 7.97
CA LEU A 200 9.26 -34.43 7.75
C LEU A 200 8.09 -35.38 7.49
N ARG A 201 8.23 -36.29 6.54
CA ARG A 201 7.22 -37.32 6.28
C ARG A 201 7.17 -38.29 7.44
N GLY A 202 6.04 -38.38 8.15
CA GLY A 202 5.79 -39.35 9.21
C GLY A 202 5.45 -40.76 8.68
N VAL A 203 5.59 -41.76 9.53
CA VAL A 203 5.26 -43.18 9.25
C VAL A 203 3.76 -43.37 9.36
N VAL A 204 3.15 -44.12 8.42
CA VAL A 204 1.70 -44.42 8.37
C VAL A 204 1.37 -45.48 9.44
N THR A 205 0.44 -45.16 10.34
CA THR A 205 -0.16 -46.11 11.30
C THR A 205 -1.63 -46.36 10.97
N ALA A 206 -2.09 -47.60 11.15
CA ALA A 206 -3.40 -48.07 10.69
C ALA A 206 -4.59 -47.53 11.52
N GLY A 207 -5.73 -47.24 10.89
CA GLY A 207 -7.02 -46.85 11.50
C GLY A 207 -7.74 -45.68 10.88
N ASP A 208 -7.13 -45.02 9.90
CA ASP A 208 -7.67 -43.84 9.22
C ASP A 208 -8.51 -44.21 7.98
N LEU A 209 -9.84 -44.00 8.02
CA LEU A 209 -10.74 -44.19 6.88
C LEU A 209 -10.50 -43.16 5.76
N VAL A 210 -9.89 -42.05 6.08
CA VAL A 210 -9.64 -40.94 5.12
C VAL A 210 -8.36 -41.17 4.34
N ASN A 211 -7.36 -41.84 4.96
CA ASN A 211 -6.06 -42.18 4.38
C ASN A 211 -5.45 -40.97 3.62
N ARG A 212 -5.51 -39.77 4.23
CA ARG A 212 -5.04 -38.50 3.68
C ARG A 212 -5.68 -38.05 2.35
N LYS A 213 -6.78 -38.71 1.93
CA LYS A 213 -7.54 -38.35 0.73
C LYS A 213 -8.69 -37.40 1.11
N PHE A 214 -8.37 -36.14 1.37
CA PHE A 214 -9.36 -35.11 1.72
C PHE A 214 -10.11 -34.53 0.52
N HIS A 215 -9.74 -34.87 -0.71
CA HIS A 215 -10.46 -34.41 -1.88
C HIS A 215 -11.77 -35.18 -2.02
N ARG A 216 -12.88 -34.49 -2.05
CA ARG A 216 -14.24 -35.04 -2.20
C ARG A 216 -14.89 -34.43 -3.43
N VAL A 217 -15.83 -35.16 -4.03
CA VAL A 217 -16.52 -34.73 -5.25
C VAL A 217 -17.92 -34.21 -4.98
N ARG A 218 -18.45 -34.46 -3.79
CA ARG A 218 -19.76 -34.00 -3.34
C ARG A 218 -19.73 -33.44 -1.93
N PRO A 219 -20.64 -32.49 -1.60
CA PRO A 219 -20.79 -32.02 -0.23
C PRO A 219 -21.25 -33.15 0.70
N ASN A 220 -20.91 -33.03 1.97
CA ASN A 220 -21.32 -33.94 3.06
C ASN A 220 -20.72 -35.36 2.99
N GLU A 221 -19.77 -35.65 2.09
CA GLU A 221 -19.06 -36.94 2.08
C GLU A 221 -18.03 -37.04 3.21
N LEU A 222 -17.41 -35.92 3.55
CA LEU A 222 -16.38 -35.84 4.63
C LEU A 222 -16.47 -34.50 5.33
N TRP A 223 -16.71 -34.54 6.61
CA TRP A 223 -16.57 -33.41 7.51
C TRP A 223 -15.31 -33.57 8.34
N VAL A 224 -14.58 -32.49 8.53
CA VAL A 224 -13.36 -32.45 9.35
C VAL A 224 -13.60 -31.50 10.50
N THR A 225 -13.28 -31.93 11.72
CA THR A 225 -13.51 -31.11 12.93
C THR A 225 -12.25 -31.01 13.77
N ASP A 226 -12.11 -29.88 14.44
CA ASP A 226 -10.97 -29.59 15.31
C ASP A 226 -11.31 -28.45 16.28
N ILE A 227 -10.52 -28.31 17.33
CA ILE A 227 -10.66 -27.27 18.35
C ILE A 227 -9.40 -26.40 18.32
N THR A 228 -9.61 -25.08 18.40
CA THR A 228 -8.54 -24.12 18.66
C THR A 228 -8.78 -23.37 19.96
N GLU A 229 -7.72 -22.90 20.60
CA GLU A 229 -7.81 -21.98 21.75
C GLU A 229 -7.15 -20.65 21.45
N HIS A 230 -7.70 -19.60 22.01
CA HIS A 230 -7.11 -18.27 21.90
C HIS A 230 -7.22 -17.49 23.23
N PRO A 231 -6.15 -16.82 23.68
CA PRO A 231 -6.17 -16.07 24.93
C PRO A 231 -6.92 -14.72 24.77
N THR A 232 -7.68 -14.39 25.80
CA THR A 232 -8.20 -13.04 26.04
C THR A 232 -7.72 -12.55 27.41
N ARG A 233 -7.97 -11.27 27.75
CA ARG A 233 -7.67 -10.78 29.11
C ARG A 233 -8.51 -11.45 30.19
N GLU A 234 -9.68 -11.97 29.83
CA GLU A 234 -10.59 -12.70 30.74
C GLU A 234 -10.25 -14.19 30.85
N GLY A 235 -9.25 -14.69 30.14
CA GLY A 235 -8.85 -16.09 30.07
C GLY A 235 -9.03 -16.66 28.65
N LYS A 236 -8.87 -17.97 28.52
CA LYS A 236 -8.96 -18.66 27.23
C LYS A 236 -10.38 -18.72 26.70
N LEU A 237 -10.50 -18.69 25.38
CA LEU A 237 -11.71 -19.01 24.61
C LEU A 237 -11.39 -20.18 23.70
N TYR A 238 -12.28 -21.14 23.66
CA TYR A 238 -12.18 -22.33 22.80
C TYR A 238 -13.19 -22.24 21.67
N CYS A 239 -12.78 -22.60 20.47
CA CYS A 239 -13.65 -22.66 19.30
C CYS A 239 -13.49 -24.01 18.63
N CYS A 240 -14.61 -24.76 18.52
CA CYS A 240 -14.71 -25.96 17.70
C CYS A 240 -15.37 -25.62 16.38
N CYS A 241 -14.82 -26.11 15.26
CA CYS A 241 -15.40 -25.95 13.94
C CYS A 241 -15.57 -27.30 13.23
N VAL A 242 -16.61 -27.42 12.42
CA VAL A 242 -16.86 -28.53 11.49
C VAL A 242 -16.77 -27.97 10.07
N LEU A 243 -15.85 -28.49 9.28
CA LEU A 243 -15.54 -28.04 7.91
C LEU A 243 -15.92 -29.15 6.92
N ASP A 244 -16.70 -28.81 5.88
CA ASP A 244 -16.96 -29.68 4.76
C ASP A 244 -15.74 -29.73 3.82
N ALA A 245 -15.13 -30.92 3.67
CA ALA A 245 -13.91 -31.10 2.89
C ALA A 245 -14.10 -30.79 1.38
N TYR A 246 -15.31 -30.91 0.86
CA TYR A 246 -15.64 -30.60 -0.53
C TYR A 246 -15.51 -29.11 -0.83
N SER A 247 -16.18 -28.29 -0.03
CA SER A 247 -16.33 -26.84 -0.27
C SER A 247 -15.44 -25.96 0.61
N ARG A 248 -14.81 -26.54 1.62
CA ARG A 248 -14.09 -25.82 2.70
C ARG A 248 -15.00 -24.87 3.51
N ARG A 249 -16.31 -25.07 3.42
CA ARG A 249 -17.29 -24.31 4.19
C ARG A 249 -17.28 -24.76 5.63
N ILE A 250 -17.23 -23.81 6.56
CA ILE A 250 -17.54 -24.09 7.96
C ILE A 250 -19.05 -24.24 8.07
N ILE A 251 -19.50 -25.44 8.39
CA ILE A 251 -20.91 -25.84 8.40
C ILE A 251 -21.51 -25.89 9.80
N GLY A 252 -20.65 -25.97 10.82
CA GLY A 252 -21.02 -25.89 12.21
C GLY A 252 -19.84 -25.39 13.03
N TRP A 253 -20.14 -24.73 14.11
CA TRP A 253 -19.13 -24.23 15.05
C TRP A 253 -19.76 -23.97 16.42
N SER A 254 -18.93 -23.98 17.46
CA SER A 254 -19.31 -23.66 18.83
C SER A 254 -18.14 -22.97 19.53
N ILE A 255 -18.46 -22.09 20.45
CA ILE A 255 -17.49 -21.30 21.22
C ILE A 255 -17.84 -21.41 22.70
N ASP A 256 -16.84 -21.71 23.54
CA ASP A 256 -17.01 -21.77 25.00
C ASP A 256 -15.74 -21.32 25.73
N SER A 257 -15.88 -21.07 27.02
CA SER A 257 -14.80 -20.83 27.96
C SER A 257 -14.08 -22.10 28.42
N THR A 258 -14.68 -23.27 28.14
CA THR A 258 -14.18 -24.61 28.50
C THR A 258 -14.09 -25.50 27.28
N GLN A 259 -13.08 -26.37 27.28
CA GLN A 259 -12.86 -27.38 26.24
C GLN A 259 -13.42 -28.72 26.71
N ASP A 260 -14.74 -28.85 26.67
CA ASP A 260 -15.42 -30.08 27.07
C ASP A 260 -16.14 -30.77 25.89
N THR A 261 -16.75 -31.93 26.14
CA THR A 261 -17.49 -32.70 25.13
C THR A 261 -18.71 -31.92 24.60
N ARG A 262 -19.31 -31.02 25.39
CA ARG A 262 -20.44 -30.18 24.92
C ARG A 262 -20.01 -29.25 23.79
N LEU A 263 -18.82 -28.69 23.85
CA LEU A 263 -18.30 -27.82 22.80
C LEU A 263 -18.32 -28.51 21.43
N VAL A 264 -17.82 -29.74 21.36
CA VAL A 264 -17.78 -30.50 20.10
C VAL A 264 -19.14 -31.01 19.65
N ILE A 265 -20.03 -31.37 20.59
CA ILE A 265 -21.41 -31.80 20.28
C ILE A 265 -22.20 -30.63 19.72
N ASN A 266 -22.12 -29.44 20.32
CA ASN A 266 -22.82 -28.25 19.85
C ASN A 266 -22.40 -27.87 18.41
N ALA A 267 -21.08 -27.92 18.11
CA ALA A 267 -20.58 -27.67 16.76
C ALA A 267 -21.10 -28.71 15.75
N LEU A 268 -21.13 -29.99 16.14
CA LEU A 268 -21.67 -31.09 15.32
C LEU A 268 -23.18 -30.95 15.11
N ASP A 269 -23.95 -30.62 16.14
CA ASP A 269 -25.39 -30.41 16.06
C ASP A 269 -25.73 -29.27 15.11
N MET A 270 -25.03 -28.19 15.18
CA MET A 270 -25.16 -27.07 14.22
C MET A 270 -24.88 -27.55 12.79
N ALA A 271 -23.82 -28.34 12.58
CA ALA A 271 -23.47 -28.87 11.26
C ALA A 271 -24.59 -29.81 10.72
N ILE A 272 -25.08 -30.71 11.54
CA ILE A 272 -26.18 -31.62 11.18
C ILE A 272 -27.45 -30.83 10.81
N SER A 273 -27.84 -29.86 11.64
CA SER A 273 -29.00 -29.00 11.38
C SER A 273 -28.88 -28.18 10.11
N ASN A 274 -27.70 -27.68 9.81
CA ASN A 274 -27.45 -26.87 8.61
C ASN A 274 -27.37 -27.69 7.32
N ARG A 275 -27.07 -28.99 7.40
CA ARG A 275 -26.77 -29.81 6.24
C ARG A 275 -27.74 -30.93 5.96
N ASP A 276 -28.44 -31.41 6.98
CA ASP A 276 -29.29 -32.60 6.89
C ASP A 276 -28.62 -33.73 6.06
N PRO A 277 -27.47 -34.25 6.55
CA PRO A 277 -26.62 -35.12 5.75
C PRO A 277 -27.29 -36.48 5.49
N ALA A 278 -27.16 -36.95 4.26
CA ALA A 278 -27.55 -38.33 3.95
C ALA A 278 -26.66 -39.33 4.73
N PRO A 279 -27.19 -40.52 5.09
CA PRO A 279 -26.40 -41.54 5.78
C PRO A 279 -25.12 -41.93 5.00
N GLY A 280 -24.05 -42.26 5.73
CA GLY A 280 -22.78 -42.74 5.16
C GLY A 280 -21.68 -41.68 5.04
N GLY A 281 -21.95 -40.40 5.33
CA GLY A 281 -20.90 -39.39 5.42
C GLY A 281 -19.94 -39.68 6.59
N ILE A 282 -18.69 -39.18 6.49
CA ILE A 282 -17.65 -39.40 7.47
C ILE A 282 -17.43 -38.10 8.26
N VAL A 283 -17.31 -38.22 9.58
CA VAL A 283 -16.82 -37.14 10.47
C VAL A 283 -15.44 -37.52 10.97
N HIS A 284 -14.43 -36.80 10.54
CA HIS A 284 -13.04 -37.02 10.88
C HIS A 284 -12.55 -35.99 11.91
N ALA A 285 -11.93 -36.50 12.98
CA ALA A 285 -11.34 -35.71 14.06
C ALA A 285 -9.97 -36.25 14.47
N ASP A 286 -9.24 -35.49 15.26
CA ASP A 286 -8.07 -36.00 15.96
C ASP A 286 -8.46 -36.94 17.13
N HIS A 287 -7.46 -37.51 17.80
CA HIS A 287 -7.66 -38.38 18.99
C HIS A 287 -7.85 -37.59 20.29
N GLY A 288 -8.29 -36.34 20.26
CA GLY A 288 -8.59 -35.56 21.45
C GLY A 288 -9.66 -36.23 22.32
N ALA A 289 -9.53 -36.13 23.65
CA ALA A 289 -10.47 -36.75 24.60
C ALA A 289 -11.92 -36.37 24.38
N GLN A 290 -12.17 -35.16 23.89
CA GLN A 290 -13.52 -34.65 23.58
C GLN A 290 -14.12 -35.38 22.39
N PHE A 291 -13.35 -35.68 21.34
CA PHE A 291 -13.77 -36.38 20.13
C PHE A 291 -13.91 -37.88 20.31
N THR A 292 -13.08 -38.49 21.19
CA THR A 292 -13.15 -39.91 21.50
C THR A 292 -14.20 -40.27 22.57
N SER A 293 -14.93 -39.26 23.07
CA SER A 293 -16.02 -39.45 24.04
C SER A 293 -17.14 -40.30 23.46
N TRP A 294 -17.74 -41.17 24.29
CA TRP A 294 -18.92 -41.95 23.89
C TRP A 294 -20.04 -41.09 23.34
N ALA A 295 -20.30 -39.95 24.00
CA ALA A 295 -21.41 -39.05 23.62
C ALA A 295 -21.22 -38.44 22.23
N PHE A 296 -20.00 -38.04 21.85
CA PHE A 296 -19.70 -37.54 20.52
C PHE A 296 -19.85 -38.64 19.45
N GLY A 297 -19.30 -39.83 19.70
CA GLY A 297 -19.43 -40.98 18.79
C GLY A 297 -20.87 -41.45 18.63
N ASP A 298 -21.67 -41.46 19.71
CA ASP A 298 -23.11 -41.79 19.67
C ASP A 298 -23.90 -40.76 18.84
N ARG A 299 -23.57 -39.46 19.01
CA ARG A 299 -24.25 -38.40 18.24
C ARG A 299 -23.96 -38.49 16.74
N ILE A 300 -22.73 -38.83 16.34
CA ILE A 300 -22.37 -39.09 14.93
C ILE A 300 -23.20 -40.23 14.37
N ARG A 301 -23.25 -41.39 15.07
CA ARG A 301 -24.02 -42.58 14.62
C ARG A 301 -25.50 -42.32 14.50
N ARG A 302 -26.10 -41.60 15.47
CA ARG A 302 -27.52 -41.21 15.41
C ARG A 302 -27.87 -40.31 14.22
N ALA A 303 -26.91 -39.59 13.72
CA ALA A 303 -27.04 -38.78 12.48
C ALA A 303 -26.80 -39.60 11.19
N GLY A 304 -26.60 -40.93 11.30
CA GLY A 304 -26.27 -41.78 10.15
C GLY A 304 -24.86 -41.61 9.62
N LEU A 305 -24.01 -40.92 10.35
CA LEU A 305 -22.62 -40.63 9.95
C LEU A 305 -21.64 -41.65 10.56
N MET A 306 -20.44 -41.73 9.98
CA MET A 306 -19.37 -42.63 10.43
C MET A 306 -18.23 -41.84 11.09
N PRO A 307 -17.86 -42.17 12.34
CA PRO A 307 -16.69 -41.53 12.95
C PRO A 307 -15.40 -42.08 12.34
N SER A 308 -14.43 -41.19 12.15
CA SER A 308 -13.07 -41.52 11.73
C SER A 308 -12.11 -40.69 12.57
N PHE A 309 -11.00 -41.31 13.01
CA PHE A 309 -10.00 -40.65 13.81
C PHE A 309 -8.64 -40.77 13.12
N GLY A 310 -7.84 -39.68 13.16
CA GLY A 310 -6.48 -39.68 12.66
C GLY A 310 -5.57 -40.59 13.46
N SER A 311 -4.37 -40.85 12.95
CA SER A 311 -3.37 -41.62 13.70
C SER A 311 -2.83 -40.83 14.90
N VAL A 312 -2.55 -41.52 16.00
CA VAL A 312 -2.05 -40.87 17.22
C VAL A 312 -0.73 -40.16 16.95
N GLY A 313 -0.72 -38.84 17.14
CA GLY A 313 0.50 -38.00 17.01
C GLY A 313 0.84 -37.53 15.59
N ASP A 314 0.01 -37.76 14.56
CA ASP A 314 0.27 -37.28 13.20
C ASP A 314 -0.58 -36.03 12.87
N GLY A 315 0.00 -34.84 13.02
CA GLY A 315 -0.63 -33.56 12.70
C GLY A 315 -0.95 -33.36 11.20
N LEU A 316 -0.62 -34.32 10.32
CA LEU A 316 -0.96 -34.29 8.89
C LEU A 316 -2.39 -34.77 8.62
N ASP A 317 -2.99 -35.47 9.54
CA ASP A 317 -4.33 -36.08 9.38
C ASP A 317 -5.44 -35.03 9.41
N ASN A 318 -5.16 -33.76 9.82
CA ASN A 318 -6.13 -32.67 9.84
C ASN A 318 -5.65 -31.39 9.09
N ALA A 319 -4.89 -31.59 8.01
CA ALA A 319 -4.26 -30.47 7.25
C ALA A 319 -5.26 -29.40 6.77
N MET A 320 -6.54 -29.76 6.57
CA MET A 320 -7.57 -28.79 6.14
C MET A 320 -7.95 -27.86 7.28
N MET A 321 -8.13 -28.39 8.50
CA MET A 321 -8.42 -27.57 9.68
C MET A 321 -7.19 -26.74 10.08
N GLU A 322 -5.98 -27.31 10.01
CA GLU A 322 -4.74 -26.52 10.21
C GLU A 322 -4.64 -25.33 9.24
N SER A 323 -4.97 -25.54 7.98
CA SER A 323 -4.98 -24.46 6.98
C SER A 323 -6.05 -23.38 7.28
N PHE A 324 -7.20 -23.80 7.78
CA PHE A 324 -8.27 -22.88 8.22
C PHE A 324 -7.82 -22.08 9.44
N TRP A 325 -7.31 -22.74 10.49
CA TRP A 325 -6.84 -22.08 11.71
C TRP A 325 -5.68 -21.13 11.43
N SER A 326 -4.71 -21.55 10.63
CA SER A 326 -3.60 -20.68 10.21
C SER A 326 -4.07 -19.42 9.46
N SER A 327 -5.10 -19.56 8.64
CA SER A 327 -5.71 -18.40 7.97
C SER A 327 -6.41 -17.48 8.96
N MET A 328 -7.23 -18.03 9.86
CA MET A 328 -7.93 -17.25 10.89
C MET A 328 -6.97 -16.60 11.86
N GLN A 329 -5.87 -17.28 12.23
CA GLN A 329 -4.82 -16.73 13.08
C GLN A 329 -4.26 -15.42 12.49
N ILE A 330 -3.81 -15.48 11.22
CA ILE A 330 -3.17 -14.33 10.56
C ILE A 330 -4.20 -13.25 10.18
N GLU A 331 -5.38 -13.65 9.70
CA GLU A 331 -6.36 -12.73 9.14
C GLU A 331 -7.25 -12.07 10.21
N LEU A 332 -7.33 -12.66 11.43
CA LEU A 332 -8.16 -12.18 12.53
C LEU A 332 -7.42 -12.12 13.86
N LEU A 333 -6.97 -13.28 14.39
CA LEU A 333 -6.63 -13.43 15.80
C LEU A 333 -5.39 -12.63 16.20
N ASP A 334 -4.34 -12.61 15.37
CA ASP A 334 -3.08 -11.91 15.64
C ASP A 334 -3.13 -10.40 15.33
N ARG A 335 -4.26 -9.89 14.85
CA ARG A 335 -4.36 -8.49 14.42
C ARG A 335 -4.58 -7.51 15.55
N GLN A 336 -5.07 -7.99 16.68
CA GLN A 336 -5.28 -7.18 17.88
C GLN A 336 -5.24 -8.03 19.15
N ARG A 337 -5.20 -7.35 20.30
CA ARG A 337 -5.37 -8.00 21.60
C ARG A 337 -6.85 -7.98 22.00
N TRP A 338 -7.35 -9.11 22.45
CA TRP A 338 -8.75 -9.30 22.78
C TRP A 338 -8.99 -9.01 24.26
N ASN A 339 -9.91 -8.11 24.57
CA ASN A 339 -10.19 -7.71 25.96
C ASN A 339 -11.13 -8.70 26.62
N SER A 340 -12.17 -9.15 25.93
CA SER A 340 -13.16 -10.07 26.47
C SER A 340 -13.39 -11.28 25.58
N ARG A 341 -13.93 -12.34 26.19
CA ARG A 341 -14.37 -13.54 25.46
C ARG A 341 -15.52 -13.23 24.49
N VAL A 342 -16.42 -12.32 24.87
CA VAL A 342 -17.56 -11.90 24.02
C VAL A 342 -17.07 -11.14 22.79
N GLU A 343 -16.11 -10.22 22.95
CA GLU A 343 -15.50 -9.52 21.82
C GLU A 343 -14.89 -10.48 20.80
N LEU A 344 -14.11 -11.44 21.28
CA LEU A 344 -13.47 -12.44 20.43
C LEU A 344 -14.50 -13.37 19.79
N ALA A 345 -15.51 -13.83 20.53
CA ALA A 345 -16.57 -14.69 20.00
C ALA A 345 -17.35 -14.02 18.86
N ASN A 346 -17.70 -12.74 19.00
CA ASN A 346 -18.36 -11.98 17.95
C ASN A 346 -17.48 -11.81 16.70
N ALA A 347 -16.20 -11.58 16.89
CA ALA A 347 -15.24 -11.45 15.79
C ALA A 347 -15.03 -12.79 15.05
N ILE A 348 -14.99 -13.92 15.76
CA ILE A 348 -14.92 -15.27 15.18
C ILE A 348 -16.20 -15.57 14.40
N PHE A 349 -17.38 -15.26 14.96
CA PHE A 349 -18.68 -15.38 14.26
C PHE A 349 -18.66 -14.62 12.92
N GLU A 350 -18.30 -13.34 12.95
CA GLU A 350 -18.25 -12.53 11.75
C GLU A 350 -17.22 -13.04 10.73
N TYR A 351 -16.06 -13.54 11.23
CA TYR A 351 -15.05 -14.14 10.37
C TYR A 351 -15.57 -15.40 9.68
N ILE A 352 -16.20 -16.31 10.39
CA ILE A 352 -16.70 -17.57 9.84
C ILE A 352 -17.89 -17.33 8.89
N GLU A 353 -18.96 -16.70 9.38
CA GLU A 353 -20.22 -16.65 8.65
C GLU A 353 -20.22 -15.62 7.53
N ILE A 354 -19.61 -14.46 7.75
CA ILE A 354 -19.66 -13.37 6.79
C ILE A 354 -18.44 -13.38 5.88
N PHE A 355 -17.24 -13.53 6.45
CA PHE A 355 -16.03 -13.42 5.65
C PHE A 355 -15.61 -14.76 5.04
N HIS A 356 -15.29 -15.78 5.83
CA HIS A 356 -14.77 -17.07 5.35
C HIS A 356 -15.75 -17.78 4.41
N ASN A 357 -16.97 -17.99 4.86
CA ASN A 357 -17.96 -18.76 4.11
C ASN A 357 -18.49 -18.03 2.86
N ARG A 358 -18.70 -16.71 2.94
CA ARG A 358 -19.41 -15.96 1.89
C ARG A 358 -18.51 -15.13 0.98
N ARG A 359 -17.38 -14.63 1.48
CA ARG A 359 -16.58 -13.64 0.75
C ARG A 359 -15.16 -14.10 0.45
N ARG A 360 -14.53 -14.84 1.35
CA ARG A 360 -13.12 -15.17 1.25
C ARG A 360 -12.82 -16.03 0.04
N ARG A 361 -12.00 -15.53 -0.87
CA ARG A 361 -11.56 -16.24 -2.08
C ARG A 361 -10.55 -17.35 -1.76
N HIS A 362 -10.84 -18.58 -2.17
CA HIS A 362 -10.00 -19.76 -1.96
C HIS A 362 -9.34 -20.21 -3.26
N SER A 363 -8.02 -20.22 -3.30
CA SER A 363 -7.27 -20.64 -4.50
C SER A 363 -7.55 -22.10 -4.91
N SER A 364 -7.79 -22.97 -3.93
CA SER A 364 -8.14 -24.38 -4.15
C SER A 364 -9.55 -24.58 -4.71
N LEU A 365 -10.41 -23.57 -4.63
CA LEU A 365 -11.78 -23.57 -5.17
C LEU A 365 -11.89 -22.69 -6.43
N GLY A 366 -10.79 -22.49 -7.17
CA GLY A 366 -10.78 -21.61 -8.32
C GLY A 366 -11.07 -20.14 -8.00
N TYR A 367 -10.67 -19.69 -6.80
CA TYR A 367 -10.98 -18.35 -6.27
C TYR A 367 -12.46 -18.07 -6.02
N LEU A 368 -13.29 -19.08 -5.88
CA LEU A 368 -14.64 -18.92 -5.35
C LEU A 368 -14.61 -18.89 -3.82
N SER A 369 -15.62 -18.29 -3.21
CA SER A 369 -15.90 -18.52 -1.78
C SER A 369 -16.53 -19.91 -1.60
N PRO A 370 -16.50 -20.50 -0.39
CA PRO A 370 -17.13 -21.77 -0.10
C PRO A 370 -18.60 -21.86 -0.55
N ILE A 371 -19.39 -20.85 -0.27
CA ILE A 371 -20.80 -20.80 -0.67
C ILE A 371 -20.95 -20.67 -2.18
N GLU A 372 -20.19 -19.81 -2.84
CA GLU A 372 -20.23 -19.68 -4.30
C GLU A 372 -19.85 -21.00 -4.99
N PHE A 373 -18.87 -21.72 -4.45
CA PHE A 373 -18.46 -23.02 -4.98
C PHE A 373 -19.59 -24.05 -4.90
N GLU A 374 -20.29 -24.13 -3.77
CA GLU A 374 -21.46 -25.05 -3.62
C GLU A 374 -22.63 -24.66 -4.52
N LEU A 375 -22.92 -23.37 -4.67
CA LEU A 375 -23.98 -22.88 -5.54
C LEU A 375 -23.71 -23.23 -7.01
N ARG A 376 -22.47 -23.03 -7.48
CA ARG A 376 -22.10 -23.39 -8.85
C ARG A 376 -22.19 -24.89 -9.12
N SER A 377 -21.83 -25.72 -8.14
CA SER A 377 -21.91 -27.18 -8.30
C SER A 377 -23.35 -27.73 -8.35
N LYS A 378 -24.32 -27.00 -7.78
CA LYS A 378 -25.75 -27.34 -7.82
C LYS A 378 -26.44 -26.88 -9.11
N SER A 379 -25.88 -25.87 -9.81
CA SER A 379 -26.43 -25.44 -11.10
C SER A 379 -25.96 -26.41 -12.19
N PRO A 380 -26.88 -27.06 -12.94
CA PRO A 380 -26.44 -27.86 -14.08
C PRO A 380 -25.66 -26.97 -15.05
N ALA A 381 -24.51 -27.48 -15.55
CA ALA A 381 -23.77 -26.82 -16.58
C ALA A 381 -24.70 -26.58 -17.77
N ILE A 382 -25.03 -25.32 -18.07
CA ILE A 382 -25.67 -24.96 -19.34
C ILE A 382 -24.60 -25.29 -20.38
N PRO A 383 -24.84 -26.26 -21.28
CA PRO A 383 -23.89 -26.55 -22.35
C PRO A 383 -23.75 -25.29 -23.22
N ALA A 384 -22.48 -24.92 -23.49
CA ALA A 384 -22.10 -23.78 -24.33
C ALA A 384 -22.46 -24.02 -25.79
#